data_e24b967d00f3ee5912eac69c686553c6
#
_entry.id   e24b967d00f3ee5912eac69c686553c6
#
_cell.length_a   1.000
_cell.length_b   1.000
_cell.length_c   1.000
_cell.angle_alpha   90.00
_cell.angle_beta   90.00
_cell.angle_gamma   90.00
#
_symmetry.space_group_name_H-M   'P 1'
#
loop_
_entity.id
_entity.type
_entity.pdbx_description
1 polymer ?
#
loop_
_entity_poly.entity_id
_entity_poly.type
_entity_poly.pdbx_seq_one_letter_code
_entity_poly.pdbx_strand_id
1 'polypeptide(L)'
;PTPFDADTAVTADTILAGITSQLPSGVTAKVIGPGIYLSSANPFSVEIAEEDLMRVFQKTINEVTLLPNQCRHGYIVQVKNARMSDEDDYYLRFDGNDQLDGTGSWTECAKPGIAKSLTNMPLVIQRTALTTFTVRQFTYQDRRVGDDNTNPMPTFVGKRINKVLFHRNRLALLAGENVVTSRPGTLGTPDFFVESALTVSASDPIDISSASMFPSDLFDGIEINAGLLVFSTNQQFLLASDDTVLNPDTAKLRSVATYNYNKDIPPISLGTTIAYLDNSGKFSRMNQMANTAREGEPSIVEISKLVPTLLPKDIDLLTNSRENSMILIGKTGTDTVFGYKYLQVGDKTQQQAWFKWKLNNPLLYHFIINDEYFYLDTDNFLQSVKLIQSDDDSFVETSEALFQIHLDNHTTVSGGGYNETTGLTTFSNVSWLSNVTTPNYKLVIIDEGGTPAPTDGQARYAECT
;
A
#
# COMPACT_ATOMS: atom_id res chain seq x y z
N PRO A 1 12.32 20.27 66.63
CA PRO A 1 12.42 21.49 65.81
C PRO A 1 12.74 22.63 66.76
N THR A 2 13.92 23.25 66.57
CA THR A 2 14.27 24.49 67.28
C THR A 2 13.32 25.57 66.73
N PRO A 3 12.65 26.36 67.60
CA PRO A 3 11.84 27.49 67.13
C PRO A 3 12.73 28.49 66.38
N PHE A 4 12.27 28.87 65.18
CA PHE A 4 12.95 29.92 64.43
C PHE A 4 12.87 31.22 65.22
N ASP A 5 13.97 31.93 65.32
CA ASP A 5 14.00 33.26 65.93
C ASP A 5 13.13 34.19 65.12
N ALA A 6 12.21 34.91 65.79
CA ALA A 6 11.14 35.71 65.15
C ALA A 6 11.65 36.91 64.31
N ASP A 7 12.94 37.20 64.38
CA ASP A 7 13.61 38.30 63.70
C ASP A 7 14.35 37.89 62.40
N THR A 8 14.40 36.61 62.07
CA THR A 8 15.06 36.17 60.84
C THR A 8 14.02 35.86 59.75
N ALA A 9 14.07 36.56 58.62
CA ALA A 9 13.20 36.30 57.51
C ALA A 9 13.44 34.86 57.00
N VAL A 10 12.42 33.99 57.13
CA VAL A 10 12.48 32.61 56.65
C VAL A 10 12.26 32.62 55.15
N THR A 11 13.30 32.35 54.38
CA THR A 11 13.23 32.24 52.94
C THR A 11 13.04 30.77 52.52
N ALA A 12 12.53 30.53 51.30
CA ALA A 12 12.43 29.18 50.74
C ALA A 12 13.77 28.44 50.78
N ASP A 13 14.85 29.10 50.47
CA ASP A 13 16.23 28.54 50.51
C ASP A 13 16.64 28.06 51.91
N THR A 14 16.25 28.83 52.96
CA THR A 14 16.52 28.42 54.35
C THR A 14 15.75 27.18 54.74
N ILE A 15 14.49 27.04 54.29
CA ILE A 15 13.66 25.85 54.52
C ILE A 15 14.26 24.67 53.80
N LEU A 16 14.57 24.80 52.51
CA LEU A 16 15.14 23.73 51.70
C LEU A 16 16.52 23.25 52.24
N ALA A 17 17.36 24.18 52.68
CA ALA A 17 18.63 23.84 53.32
C ALA A 17 18.42 23.06 54.65
N GLY A 18 17.44 23.50 55.45
CA GLY A 18 17.04 22.80 56.67
C GLY A 18 16.58 21.38 56.44
N ILE A 19 15.70 21.17 55.45
CA ILE A 19 15.23 19.84 55.04
C ILE A 19 16.40 18.98 54.55
N THR A 20 17.27 19.52 53.70
CA THR A 20 18.40 18.79 53.14
C THR A 20 19.37 18.29 54.21
N SER A 21 19.59 19.11 55.25
CA SER A 21 20.49 18.78 56.35
C SER A 21 19.97 17.66 57.29
N GLN A 22 18.65 17.37 57.25
CA GLN A 22 17.99 16.40 58.16
C GLN A 22 17.54 15.14 57.42
N LEU A 23 17.92 14.95 56.17
CA LEU A 23 17.52 13.75 55.42
C LEU A 23 18.10 12.47 56.03
N PRO A 24 17.33 11.37 56.01
CA PRO A 24 17.84 10.07 56.45
C PRO A 24 18.99 9.58 55.58
N SER A 25 19.85 8.74 56.19
CA SER A 25 20.95 8.10 55.45
C SER A 25 20.39 7.31 54.24
N GLY A 26 20.97 7.52 53.05
CA GLY A 26 20.57 6.87 51.81
C GLY A 26 19.55 7.64 50.99
N VAL A 27 19.00 8.77 51.47
CA VAL A 27 18.18 9.70 50.68
C VAL A 27 19.10 10.87 50.24
N THR A 28 19.11 11.14 48.96
CA THR A 28 19.82 12.30 48.38
C THR A 28 18.83 13.37 47.95
N ALA A 29 19.24 14.63 48.10
CA ALA A 29 18.45 15.77 47.70
C ALA A 29 19.18 16.63 46.66
N LYS A 30 18.38 17.19 45.73
CA LYS A 30 18.80 18.23 44.78
C LYS A 30 17.82 19.37 44.85
N VAL A 31 18.26 20.56 45.22
CA VAL A 31 17.41 21.78 45.18
C VAL A 31 17.27 22.21 43.71
N ILE A 32 16.03 22.48 43.30
CA ILE A 32 15.70 22.93 41.95
C ILE A 32 14.71 24.08 42.11
N GLY A 33 15.15 25.30 41.93
CA GLY A 33 14.35 26.50 42.18
C GLY A 33 13.72 26.47 43.60
N PRO A 34 12.42 26.71 43.75
CA PRO A 34 11.76 26.69 45.04
C PRO A 34 11.42 25.29 45.57
N GLY A 35 11.87 24.23 44.89
CA GLY A 35 11.59 22.84 45.23
C GLY A 35 12.82 22.00 45.51
N ILE A 36 12.57 20.78 45.95
CA ILE A 36 13.61 19.79 46.24
C ILE A 36 13.26 18.44 45.61
N TYR A 37 14.17 17.91 44.82
CA TYR A 37 14.07 16.57 44.29
C TYR A 37 14.78 15.59 45.23
N LEU A 38 14.00 14.61 45.72
CA LEU A 38 14.52 13.54 46.58
C LEU A 38 14.66 12.23 45.81
N SER A 39 15.77 11.52 46.03
CA SER A 39 15.97 10.20 45.45
C SER A 39 16.68 9.26 46.43
N SER A 40 16.33 7.98 46.35
CA SER A 40 16.95 6.91 47.12
C SER A 40 16.95 5.59 46.34
N ALA A 41 17.92 4.73 46.62
CA ALA A 41 17.94 3.36 46.09
C ALA A 41 16.84 2.48 46.73
N ASN A 42 16.41 2.82 47.94
CA ASN A 42 15.34 2.13 48.65
C ASN A 42 14.00 2.89 48.55
N PRO A 43 12.88 2.23 48.58
CA PRO A 43 11.57 2.88 48.68
C PRO A 43 11.48 3.76 49.89
N PHE A 44 10.89 4.94 49.77
CA PHE A 44 10.65 5.87 50.88
C PHE A 44 9.30 6.60 50.62
N SER A 45 8.70 7.08 51.67
CA SER A 45 7.52 7.96 51.66
C SER A 45 7.87 9.33 52.20
N VAL A 46 7.16 10.34 51.76
CA VAL A 46 7.26 11.69 52.26
C VAL A 46 5.88 12.14 52.70
N GLU A 47 5.78 12.60 53.91
CA GLU A 47 4.57 13.17 54.46
C GLU A 47 4.81 14.63 54.82
N ILE A 48 3.81 15.47 54.58
CA ILE A 48 3.87 16.91 54.87
C ILE A 48 2.78 17.22 55.90
N ALA A 49 3.13 18.01 56.90
CA ALA A 49 2.16 18.45 57.91
C ALA A 49 1.35 19.67 57.43
N GLU A 50 1.91 20.48 56.53
CA GLU A 50 1.30 21.75 56.08
C GLU A 50 1.32 21.82 54.53
N GLU A 51 0.22 21.39 53.91
CA GLU A 51 0.10 21.35 52.45
C GLU A 51 0.06 22.74 51.77
N ASP A 52 -0.28 23.77 52.53
CA ASP A 52 -0.26 25.16 52.03
C ASP A 52 1.16 25.70 51.80
N LEU A 53 2.14 25.20 52.52
CA LEU A 53 3.52 25.61 52.43
C LEU A 53 4.35 24.82 51.44
N MET A 54 4.06 23.52 51.35
CA MET A 54 4.80 22.63 50.46
C MET A 54 3.90 21.54 49.93
N ARG A 55 4.09 21.16 48.70
CA ARG A 55 3.37 20.04 48.08
C ARG A 55 4.34 18.95 47.68
N VAL A 56 3.93 17.70 47.87
CA VAL A 56 4.68 16.53 47.42
C VAL A 56 3.92 15.82 46.34
N PHE A 57 4.60 15.50 45.26
CA PHE A 57 4.12 14.52 44.28
C PHE A 57 5.19 13.48 44.00
N GLN A 58 4.76 12.28 43.70
CA GLN A 58 5.68 11.19 43.31
C GLN A 58 5.44 10.86 41.82
N LYS A 59 5.17 9.60 41.54
CA LYS A 59 4.97 9.12 40.18
C LYS A 59 3.57 9.37 39.62
N THR A 60 2.62 9.75 40.46
CA THR A 60 1.21 9.87 40.10
C THR A 60 0.64 11.16 40.65
N ILE A 61 -0.20 11.83 39.86
CA ILE A 61 -0.96 13.02 40.24
C ILE A 61 -2.39 12.91 39.66
N ASN A 62 -3.33 13.65 40.25
CA ASN A 62 -4.71 13.71 39.81
C ASN A 62 -5.03 14.97 39.00
N GLU A 63 -4.24 16.02 39.12
CA GLU A 63 -4.48 17.31 38.50
C GLU A 63 -3.18 17.91 37.95
N VAL A 64 -3.16 18.29 36.68
CA VAL A 64 -1.99 18.90 36.02
C VAL A 64 -1.63 20.27 36.62
N THR A 65 -2.63 20.98 37.14
CA THR A 65 -2.43 22.29 37.78
C THR A 65 -1.54 22.25 39.04
N LEU A 66 -1.34 21.06 39.59
CA LEU A 66 -0.46 20.84 40.74
C LEU A 66 1.03 20.69 40.35
N LEU A 67 1.32 20.53 39.04
CA LEU A 67 2.68 20.36 38.58
C LEU A 67 3.46 21.67 38.61
N PRO A 68 4.70 21.64 39.14
CA PRO A 68 5.56 22.82 39.19
C PRO A 68 6.09 23.19 37.79
N ASN A 69 6.38 24.46 37.58
CA ASN A 69 7.06 24.98 36.40
C ASN A 69 8.59 24.84 36.47
N GLN A 70 9.12 24.31 37.55
CA GLN A 70 10.51 24.00 37.75
C GLN A 70 10.65 22.59 38.31
N CYS A 71 11.37 21.73 37.60
CA CYS A 71 11.51 20.34 37.97
C CYS A 71 12.83 19.76 37.43
N ARG A 72 13.09 18.49 37.74
CA ARG A 72 14.18 17.73 37.14
C ARG A 72 13.87 17.40 35.69
N HIS A 73 14.81 17.69 34.79
CA HIS A 73 14.69 17.29 33.39
C HIS A 73 14.51 15.77 33.26
N GLY A 74 13.57 15.35 32.41
CA GLY A 74 13.25 13.95 32.18
C GLY A 74 12.42 13.28 33.29
N TYR A 75 11.93 14.03 34.30
CA TYR A 75 11.04 13.47 35.32
C TYR A 75 9.67 13.16 34.70
N ILE A 76 9.15 11.95 34.99
CA ILE A 76 7.90 11.47 34.40
C ILE A 76 6.86 11.24 35.50
N VAL A 77 5.64 11.74 35.26
CA VAL A 77 4.49 11.52 36.11
C VAL A 77 3.33 10.90 35.30
N GLN A 78 2.55 10.08 35.95
CA GLN A 78 1.27 9.60 35.46
C GLN A 78 0.17 10.55 35.97
N VAL A 79 -0.62 11.06 35.06
CA VAL A 79 -1.84 11.84 35.38
C VAL A 79 -3.02 10.89 35.36
N LYS A 80 -3.72 10.76 36.49
CA LYS A 80 -4.91 9.92 36.66
C LYS A 80 -6.16 10.77 36.56
N ASN A 81 -6.88 10.67 35.45
CA ASN A 81 -8.10 11.44 35.24
C ASN A 81 -9.34 10.83 35.89
N ALA A 82 -9.44 9.52 35.95
CA ALA A 82 -10.57 8.82 36.51
C ALA A 82 -10.18 8.01 37.75
N ARG A 83 -11.08 7.98 38.75
CA ARG A 83 -10.85 7.21 39.98
C ARG A 83 -11.02 5.70 39.81
N MET A 84 -11.66 5.25 38.74
CA MET A 84 -12.07 3.85 38.56
C MET A 84 -11.64 3.23 37.22
N SER A 85 -11.05 3.97 36.28
CA SER A 85 -10.62 3.50 34.99
C SER A 85 -9.22 4.04 34.66
N ASP A 86 -8.35 3.20 34.14
CA ASP A 86 -7.02 3.61 33.66
C ASP A 86 -7.06 4.03 32.18
N GLU A 87 -8.26 4.09 31.56
CA GLU A 87 -8.42 4.37 30.13
C GLU A 87 -8.07 5.80 29.75
N ASP A 88 -8.24 6.74 30.69
CA ASP A 88 -7.96 8.16 30.48
C ASP A 88 -6.62 8.61 31.11
N ASP A 89 -5.81 7.65 31.58
CA ASP A 89 -4.53 7.95 32.19
C ASP A 89 -3.48 8.26 31.10
N TYR A 90 -2.66 9.26 31.36
CA TYR A 90 -1.57 9.62 30.46
C TYR A 90 -0.29 10.00 31.22
N TYR A 91 0.80 10.14 30.50
CA TYR A 91 2.12 10.38 31.07
C TYR A 91 2.66 11.70 30.59
N LEU A 92 3.19 12.50 31.54
CA LEU A 92 3.89 13.75 31.26
C LEU A 92 5.34 13.63 31.65
N ARG A 93 6.22 14.13 30.81
CA ARG A 93 7.63 14.31 31.06
C ARG A 93 7.96 15.79 31.20
N PHE A 94 8.77 16.12 32.16
CA PHE A 94 9.29 17.47 32.30
C PHE A 94 10.46 17.70 31.35
N ASP A 95 10.32 18.64 30.43
CA ASP A 95 11.35 19.08 29.50
C ASP A 95 11.90 20.43 29.99
N GLY A 96 13.01 20.37 30.76
CA GLY A 96 13.71 21.57 31.22
C GLY A 96 14.39 22.30 30.07
N ASN A 97 14.48 23.61 30.15
CA ASN A 97 15.15 24.45 29.17
C ASN A 97 16.60 23.98 29.00
N ASP A 98 17.08 23.91 27.77
CA ASP A 98 18.38 23.40 27.39
C ASP A 98 18.70 21.98 27.93
N GLN A 99 17.66 21.17 28.20
CA GLN A 99 17.75 19.83 28.81
C GLN A 99 18.37 19.85 30.24
N LEU A 100 18.27 20.98 30.93
CA LEU A 100 18.76 21.16 32.29
C LEU A 100 17.62 21.09 33.30
N ASP A 101 17.97 20.75 34.55
CA ASP A 101 17.04 20.86 35.68
C ASP A 101 16.76 22.35 35.97
N GLY A 102 15.51 22.68 36.25
CA GLY A 102 15.09 24.07 36.48
C GLY A 102 13.77 24.39 35.81
N THR A 103 13.68 25.54 35.19
CA THR A 103 12.47 25.99 34.47
C THR A 103 12.28 25.21 33.18
N GLY A 104 11.03 24.82 32.88
CA GLY A 104 10.67 24.06 31.70
C GLY A 104 9.18 23.89 31.54
N SER A 105 8.79 22.92 30.73
CA SER A 105 7.39 22.58 30.45
C SER A 105 7.15 21.08 30.57
N TRP A 106 5.90 20.73 30.84
CA TRP A 106 5.44 19.35 30.85
C TRP A 106 4.88 19.00 29.48
N THR A 107 5.38 17.90 28.89
CA THR A 107 4.97 17.40 27.57
C THR A 107 4.49 15.96 27.69
N GLU A 108 3.53 15.56 26.88
CA GLU A 108 3.11 14.18 26.84
C GLU A 108 4.28 13.26 26.47
N CYS A 109 4.32 12.09 27.09
CA CYS A 109 5.31 11.08 26.77
C CYS A 109 4.72 9.67 26.87
N ALA A 110 5.43 8.71 26.29
CA ALA A 110 5.07 7.30 26.43
C ALA A 110 5.41 6.78 27.83
N LYS A 111 4.56 5.91 28.35
CA LYS A 111 4.78 5.18 29.61
C LYS A 111 6.18 4.60 29.69
N PRO A 112 6.89 4.78 30.79
CA PRO A 112 8.21 4.17 30.97
C PRO A 112 8.18 2.65 30.90
N GLY A 113 9.15 2.05 30.20
CA GLY A 113 9.34 0.61 30.16
C GLY A 113 8.50 -0.16 29.14
N ILE A 114 7.63 0.50 28.38
CA ILE A 114 6.89 -0.16 27.29
C ILE A 114 7.67 -0.18 25.99
N ALA A 115 7.30 -1.10 25.09
CA ALA A 115 7.85 -1.13 23.74
C ALA A 115 7.43 0.13 22.95
N LYS A 116 8.38 0.75 22.26
CA LYS A 116 8.16 2.00 21.52
C LYS A 116 8.36 1.84 20.02
N SER A 117 9.30 1.00 19.62
CA SER A 117 9.77 0.88 18.25
C SER A 117 9.08 -0.26 17.50
N LEU A 118 8.82 -0.07 16.23
CA LEU A 118 8.36 -1.10 15.32
C LEU A 118 9.55 -1.90 14.79
N THR A 119 9.47 -3.24 14.86
CA THR A 119 10.50 -4.17 14.38
C THR A 119 9.95 -5.06 13.26
N ASN A 120 10.84 -5.63 12.45
CA ASN A 120 10.48 -6.52 11.34
C ASN A 120 9.54 -5.89 10.30
N MET A 121 9.74 -4.61 10.04
CA MET A 121 8.95 -3.83 9.11
C MET A 121 9.46 -4.00 7.66
N PRO A 122 8.61 -3.70 6.65
CA PRO A 122 9.00 -3.75 5.25
C PRO A 122 10.26 -2.94 4.94
N LEU A 123 11.09 -3.47 4.04
CA LEU A 123 12.30 -2.83 3.54
C LEU A 123 11.97 -1.84 2.43
N VAL A 124 12.86 -0.88 2.22
CA VAL A 124 12.81 0.06 1.09
C VAL A 124 13.88 -0.30 0.08
N ILE A 125 13.47 -0.40 -1.18
CA ILE A 125 14.36 -0.44 -2.33
C ILE A 125 14.42 0.97 -2.90
N GLN A 126 15.56 1.60 -2.84
CA GLN A 126 15.77 2.96 -3.32
C GLN A 126 16.76 2.98 -4.49
N ARG A 127 16.36 3.59 -5.61
CA ARG A 127 17.28 3.86 -6.70
C ARG A 127 18.17 5.05 -6.31
N THR A 128 19.46 4.82 -6.17
CA THR A 128 20.45 5.84 -5.78
C THR A 128 21.24 6.40 -6.96
N ALA A 129 21.31 5.66 -8.07
CA ALA A 129 21.89 6.09 -9.34
C ALA A 129 21.15 5.41 -10.50
N LEU A 130 21.54 5.72 -11.75
CA LEU A 130 20.88 5.21 -12.94
C LEU A 130 20.75 3.67 -12.97
N THR A 131 21.77 2.98 -12.50
CA THR A 131 21.87 1.50 -12.47
C THR A 131 22.04 0.92 -11.07
N THR A 132 21.96 1.75 -10.03
CA THR A 132 22.24 1.33 -8.65
C THR A 132 21.00 1.42 -7.80
N PHE A 133 20.70 0.29 -7.12
CA PHE A 133 19.63 0.20 -6.14
C PHE A 133 20.20 -0.21 -4.80
N THR A 134 19.72 0.39 -3.73
CA THR A 134 20.03 0.02 -2.36
C THR A 134 18.81 -0.53 -1.66
N VAL A 135 18.99 -1.62 -0.91
CA VAL A 135 17.96 -2.18 -0.02
C VAL A 135 18.33 -1.81 1.41
N ARG A 136 17.43 -1.17 2.12
CA ARG A 136 17.65 -0.76 3.51
C ARG A 136 16.40 -0.91 4.35
N GLN A 137 16.59 -0.95 5.65
CA GLN A 137 15.48 -0.77 6.57
C GLN A 137 14.90 0.64 6.40
N PHE A 138 13.59 0.73 6.43
CA PHE A 138 12.91 2.00 6.47
C PHE A 138 12.78 2.46 7.91
N THR A 139 13.00 3.74 8.18
CA THR A 139 12.89 4.30 9.52
C THR A 139 11.43 4.62 9.80
N TYR A 140 10.87 4.01 10.84
CA TYR A 140 9.52 4.29 11.32
C TYR A 140 9.61 5.13 12.59
N GLN A 141 8.60 5.94 12.85
CA GLN A 141 8.53 6.73 14.07
C GLN A 141 8.24 5.82 15.27
N ASP A 142 8.89 6.14 16.38
CA ASP A 142 8.64 5.48 17.64
C ASP A 142 7.38 6.03 18.33
N ARG A 143 6.75 5.21 19.17
CA ARG A 143 5.67 5.62 20.05
C ARG A 143 6.15 6.67 21.03
N ARG A 144 5.62 7.88 20.97
CA ARG A 144 6.07 9.02 21.74
C ARG A 144 5.18 9.34 22.92
N VAL A 145 3.91 8.94 22.90
CA VAL A 145 2.90 9.26 23.90
C VAL A 145 2.06 8.02 24.26
N GLY A 146 1.37 8.09 25.38
CA GLY A 146 0.40 7.09 25.82
C GLY A 146 1.00 5.78 26.33
N ASP A 147 0.17 4.78 26.41
CA ASP A 147 0.52 3.41 26.83
C ASP A 147 -0.14 2.36 25.92
N ASP A 148 -0.25 1.11 26.38
CA ASP A 148 -0.81 0.04 25.56
C ASP A 148 -2.35 0.12 25.42
N ASN A 149 -3.03 0.98 26.22
CA ASN A 149 -4.46 1.23 26.11
C ASN A 149 -4.77 2.46 25.24
N THR A 150 -4.06 3.57 25.48
CA THR A 150 -4.32 4.86 24.83
C THR A 150 -3.59 5.02 23.49
N ASN A 151 -2.49 4.31 23.28
CA ASN A 151 -1.72 4.29 22.03
C ASN A 151 -1.11 2.90 21.79
N PRO A 152 -1.93 1.87 21.51
CA PRO A 152 -1.48 0.50 21.41
C PRO A 152 -0.49 0.29 20.27
N MET A 153 0.23 -0.83 20.30
CA MET A 153 0.98 -1.28 19.13
C MET A 153 0.00 -1.58 17.99
N PRO A 154 0.32 -1.16 16.74
CA PRO A 154 -0.51 -1.44 15.58
C PRO A 154 -0.81 -2.94 15.44
N THR A 155 -2.02 -3.28 15.00
CA THR A 155 -2.50 -4.67 14.93
C THR A 155 -1.72 -5.56 13.96
N PHE A 156 -0.93 -4.98 13.05
CA PHE A 156 -0.04 -5.74 12.17
C PHE A 156 1.21 -6.29 12.86
N VAL A 157 1.56 -5.78 14.06
CA VAL A 157 2.75 -6.24 14.80
C VAL A 157 2.59 -7.73 15.15
N GLY A 158 3.59 -8.53 14.72
CA GLY A 158 3.55 -9.98 14.88
C GLY A 158 2.71 -10.74 13.85
N LYS A 159 2.08 -10.04 12.89
CA LYS A 159 1.32 -10.64 11.80
C LYS A 159 2.08 -10.51 10.48
N ARG A 160 1.71 -11.34 9.50
CA ARG A 160 2.19 -11.21 8.13
C ARG A 160 1.53 -10.00 7.48
N ILE A 161 2.32 -9.10 6.90
CA ILE A 161 1.84 -8.03 6.03
C ILE A 161 1.62 -8.63 4.65
N ASN A 162 0.37 -8.67 4.20
CA ASN A 162 -0.02 -9.23 2.91
C ASN A 162 0.19 -8.22 1.78
N LYS A 163 -0.05 -6.93 2.05
CA LYS A 163 0.09 -5.85 1.04
C LYS A 163 0.52 -4.55 1.69
N VAL A 164 1.33 -3.80 0.94
CA VAL A 164 1.70 -2.42 1.21
C VAL A 164 1.06 -1.56 0.13
N LEU A 165 0.29 -0.55 0.53
CA LEU A 165 -0.46 0.33 -0.34
C LEU A 165 -0.19 1.79 0.03
N PHE A 166 -0.54 2.68 -0.87
CA PHE A 166 -0.54 4.11 -0.62
C PHE A 166 -1.94 4.64 -0.88
N HIS A 167 -2.54 5.29 0.13
CA HIS A 167 -3.88 5.81 0.03
C HIS A 167 -3.99 7.15 0.77
N ARG A 168 -4.49 8.18 0.10
CA ARG A 168 -4.73 9.52 0.67
C ARG A 168 -3.57 10.05 1.51
N ASN A 169 -2.36 10.02 0.95
CA ASN A 169 -1.11 10.47 1.59
C ASN A 169 -0.73 9.69 2.87
N ARG A 170 -1.22 8.45 3.01
CA ARG A 170 -0.92 7.53 4.11
C ARG A 170 -0.32 6.24 3.56
N LEU A 171 0.65 5.67 4.26
CA LEU A 171 1.11 4.31 4.02
C LEU A 171 0.10 3.35 4.64
N ALA A 172 -0.50 2.48 3.85
CA ALA A 172 -1.48 1.51 4.31
C ALA A 172 -0.91 0.09 4.25
N LEU A 173 -1.11 -0.67 5.30
CA LEU A 173 -0.69 -2.05 5.45
C LEU A 173 -1.92 -2.94 5.63
N LEU A 174 -1.99 -4.04 4.88
CA LEU A 174 -3.01 -5.07 5.07
C LEU A 174 -2.38 -6.24 5.82
N ALA A 175 -2.93 -6.59 6.97
CA ALA A 175 -2.42 -7.67 7.82
C ALA A 175 -3.55 -8.40 8.55
N GLY A 176 -3.77 -9.68 8.23
CA GLY A 176 -4.94 -10.41 8.69
C GLY A 176 -6.21 -9.70 8.24
N GLU A 177 -7.12 -9.43 9.15
CA GLU A 177 -8.41 -8.76 8.90
C GLU A 177 -8.33 -7.22 8.98
N ASN A 178 -7.13 -6.66 9.24
CA ASN A 178 -6.97 -5.24 9.52
C ASN A 178 -6.40 -4.46 8.32
N VAL A 179 -6.90 -3.24 8.18
CA VAL A 179 -6.29 -2.16 7.42
C VAL A 179 -5.69 -1.18 8.41
N VAL A 180 -4.37 -1.03 8.36
CA VAL A 180 -3.65 -0.10 9.23
C VAL A 180 -2.98 0.97 8.39
N THR A 181 -3.27 2.23 8.65
CA THR A 181 -2.66 3.35 7.91
C THR A 181 -1.77 4.19 8.82
N SER A 182 -0.67 4.68 8.25
CA SER A 182 0.15 5.69 8.93
C SER A 182 -0.58 7.03 9.03
N ARG A 183 -0.02 7.95 9.79
CA ARG A 183 -0.36 9.37 9.73
C ARG A 183 -0.08 9.93 8.32
N PRO A 184 -0.88 10.90 7.83
CA PRO A 184 -0.66 11.48 6.50
C PRO A 184 0.63 12.31 6.45
N GLY A 185 1.26 12.37 5.28
CA GLY A 185 2.45 13.18 5.06
C GLY A 185 3.76 12.65 5.66
N THR A 186 3.74 11.49 6.29
CA THR A 186 4.90 10.91 6.98
C THR A 186 5.67 9.88 6.14
N LEU A 187 5.64 9.98 4.82
CA LEU A 187 6.27 8.98 3.93
C LEU A 187 7.78 8.83 4.11
N GLY A 188 8.48 9.88 4.54
CA GLY A 188 9.90 9.82 4.83
C GLY A 188 10.24 8.98 6.06
N THR A 189 9.34 8.99 7.05
CA THR A 189 9.41 8.24 8.32
C THR A 189 7.98 7.94 8.77
N PRO A 190 7.35 6.86 8.26
CA PRO A 190 5.96 6.57 8.57
C PRO A 190 5.70 6.44 10.07
N ASP A 191 4.63 7.08 10.51
CA ASP A 191 4.19 7.11 11.90
C ASP A 191 2.85 6.37 12.03
N PHE A 192 2.85 5.28 12.83
CA PHE A 192 1.68 4.46 13.09
C PHE A 192 1.15 4.64 14.52
N PHE A 193 1.57 5.71 15.19
CA PHE A 193 1.16 6.04 16.54
C PHE A 193 0.42 7.37 16.58
N VAL A 194 -0.48 7.53 17.56
CA VAL A 194 -1.20 8.79 17.77
C VAL A 194 -0.23 9.87 18.28
N GLU A 195 -0.59 11.12 18.03
CA GLU A 195 0.22 12.27 18.46
C GLU A 195 -0.05 12.67 19.91
N SER A 196 -1.27 12.47 20.39
CA SER A 196 -1.69 12.72 21.76
C SER A 196 -2.55 11.56 22.26
N ALA A 197 -2.37 11.16 23.51
CA ALA A 197 -3.21 10.18 24.18
C ALA A 197 -4.53 10.81 24.69
N LEU A 198 -4.63 12.15 24.67
CA LEU A 198 -5.76 12.89 25.23
C LEU A 198 -6.81 13.23 24.18
N THR A 199 -6.39 13.44 22.94
CA THR A 199 -7.27 13.96 21.88
C THR A 199 -7.05 13.20 20.58
N VAL A 200 -8.15 12.79 19.95
CA VAL A 200 -8.11 12.19 18.61
C VAL A 200 -7.98 13.29 17.57
N SER A 201 -7.02 13.15 16.67
CA SER A 201 -6.78 14.03 15.55
C SER A 201 -7.19 13.36 14.24
N ALA A 202 -7.70 14.13 13.29
CA ALA A 202 -7.94 13.66 11.93
C ALA A 202 -6.66 13.14 11.24
N SER A 203 -5.50 13.56 11.74
CA SER A 203 -4.19 13.10 11.26
C SER A 203 -3.69 11.81 11.94
N ASP A 204 -4.38 11.28 12.94
CA ASP A 204 -3.94 10.06 13.62
C ASP A 204 -4.01 8.81 12.71
N PRO A 205 -3.24 7.76 13.00
CA PRO A 205 -3.30 6.51 12.28
C PRO A 205 -4.70 5.90 12.34
N ILE A 206 -5.02 5.07 11.37
CA ILE A 206 -6.26 4.30 11.36
C ILE A 206 -5.89 2.83 11.47
N ASP A 207 -6.45 2.13 12.43
CA ASP A 207 -6.31 0.69 12.60
C ASP A 207 -7.70 0.11 12.77
N ILE A 208 -8.23 -0.49 11.69
CA ILE A 208 -9.61 -0.93 11.63
C ILE A 208 -9.69 -2.35 11.08
N SER A 209 -10.51 -3.18 11.71
CA SER A 209 -10.78 -4.54 11.27
C SER A 209 -12.00 -4.62 10.36
N SER A 210 -12.01 -5.64 9.49
CA SER A 210 -13.17 -5.95 8.66
C SER A 210 -14.33 -6.44 9.53
N ALA A 211 -15.50 -5.80 9.40
CA ALA A 211 -16.72 -6.26 10.03
C ALA A 211 -17.34 -7.40 9.22
N SER A 212 -16.77 -8.59 9.26
CA SER A 212 -17.24 -9.78 8.56
C SER A 212 -17.82 -10.82 9.52
N MET A 213 -18.80 -11.59 9.06
CA MET A 213 -19.32 -12.75 9.81
C MET A 213 -18.34 -13.95 9.82
N PHE A 214 -17.38 -13.95 8.91
CA PHE A 214 -16.37 -15.01 8.77
C PHE A 214 -14.98 -14.40 8.77
N PRO A 215 -13.95 -15.11 9.26
CA PRO A 215 -12.56 -14.66 9.15
C PRO A 215 -12.23 -14.29 7.71
N SER A 216 -11.75 -13.08 7.49
CA SER A 216 -11.56 -12.51 6.16
C SER A 216 -10.21 -11.81 6.05
N ASP A 217 -9.14 -12.61 5.88
CA ASP A 217 -7.82 -12.06 5.62
C ASP A 217 -7.83 -11.16 4.38
N LEU A 218 -7.25 -9.98 4.51
CA LEU A 218 -7.14 -8.98 3.47
C LEU A 218 -5.84 -9.17 2.69
N PHE A 219 -5.93 -9.27 1.36
CA PHE A 219 -4.78 -9.61 0.52
C PHE A 219 -4.33 -8.50 -0.40
N ASP A 220 -5.24 -7.71 -0.93
CA ASP A 220 -4.93 -6.63 -1.86
C ASP A 220 -5.92 -5.48 -1.75
N GLY A 221 -5.60 -4.37 -2.38
CA GLY A 221 -6.48 -3.21 -2.42
C GLY A 221 -6.19 -2.31 -3.60
N ILE A 222 -7.21 -1.57 -4.01
CA ILE A 222 -7.12 -0.62 -5.11
C ILE A 222 -7.90 0.65 -4.77
N GLU A 223 -7.32 1.79 -5.09
CA GLU A 223 -7.97 3.08 -4.87
C GLU A 223 -9.06 3.33 -5.90
N ILE A 224 -10.21 3.75 -5.41
CA ILE A 224 -11.36 4.17 -6.20
C ILE A 224 -11.87 5.53 -5.70
N ASN A 225 -12.77 6.18 -6.45
CA ASN A 225 -13.30 7.49 -6.06
C ASN A 225 -14.00 7.46 -4.69
N ALA A 226 -14.62 6.33 -4.33
CA ALA A 226 -15.33 6.18 -3.07
C ALA A 226 -14.41 5.92 -1.86
N GLY A 227 -13.16 5.49 -2.07
CA GLY A 227 -12.22 5.14 -1.01
C GLY A 227 -11.21 4.07 -1.45
N LEU A 228 -10.73 3.27 -0.51
CA LEU A 228 -9.87 2.12 -0.78
C LEU A 228 -10.71 0.84 -0.80
N LEU A 229 -10.83 0.22 -1.97
CA LEU A 229 -11.45 -1.08 -2.11
C LEU A 229 -10.42 -2.16 -1.74
N VAL A 230 -10.78 -3.02 -0.80
CA VAL A 230 -9.90 -4.06 -0.24
C VAL A 230 -10.49 -5.43 -0.52
N PHE A 231 -9.65 -6.37 -0.90
CA PHE A 231 -10.03 -7.72 -1.31
C PHE A 231 -9.61 -8.76 -0.28
N SER A 232 -10.58 -9.58 0.12
CA SER A 232 -10.37 -10.88 0.77
C SER A 232 -10.62 -12.00 -0.25
N THR A 233 -10.39 -13.25 0.12
CA THR A 233 -10.60 -14.40 -0.78
C THR A 233 -12.04 -14.54 -1.28
N ASN A 234 -13.02 -14.10 -0.50
CA ASN A 234 -14.45 -14.30 -0.77
C ASN A 234 -15.32 -13.05 -0.54
N GLN A 235 -14.70 -11.93 -0.19
CA GLN A 235 -15.42 -10.69 0.08
C GLN A 235 -14.59 -9.49 -0.37
N GLN A 236 -15.27 -8.39 -0.68
CA GLN A 236 -14.69 -7.10 -0.96
C GLN A 236 -15.21 -6.10 0.08
N PHE A 237 -14.28 -5.28 0.57
CA PHE A 237 -14.56 -4.24 1.56
C PHE A 237 -14.20 -2.87 1.03
N LEU A 238 -14.89 -1.86 1.48
CA LEU A 238 -14.58 -0.46 1.17
C LEU A 238 -14.18 0.26 2.45
N LEU A 239 -12.94 0.73 2.50
CA LEU A 239 -12.49 1.70 3.48
C LEU A 239 -12.87 3.09 2.98
N ALA A 240 -13.81 3.70 3.66
CA ALA A 240 -14.29 5.04 3.36
C ALA A 240 -14.51 5.83 4.66
N SER A 241 -14.62 7.14 4.52
CA SER A 241 -15.02 8.04 5.59
C SER A 241 -16.22 8.84 5.11
N ASP A 242 -17.13 9.15 6.01
CA ASP A 242 -18.27 10.02 5.72
C ASP A 242 -17.82 11.48 5.47
N ASP A 243 -16.63 11.83 5.96
CA ASP A 243 -16.01 13.12 5.77
C ASP A 243 -15.22 13.20 4.45
N THR A 244 -14.91 14.43 4.03
CA THR A 244 -14.02 14.69 2.89
C THR A 244 -12.59 14.23 3.15
N VAL A 245 -12.15 14.24 4.40
CA VAL A 245 -10.85 13.77 4.87
C VAL A 245 -11.03 12.41 5.54
N LEU A 246 -10.11 11.50 5.27
CA LEU A 246 -10.08 10.21 5.97
C LEU A 246 -9.69 10.43 7.42
N ASN A 247 -10.65 10.26 8.33
CA ASN A 247 -10.56 10.54 9.76
C ASN A 247 -10.71 9.24 10.55
N PRO A 248 -9.88 8.96 11.57
CA PRO A 248 -9.99 7.77 12.40
C PRO A 248 -11.39 7.57 13.02
N ASP A 249 -12.05 8.65 13.46
CA ASP A 249 -13.36 8.58 14.10
C ASP A 249 -14.50 8.19 13.15
N THR A 250 -14.36 8.52 11.87
CA THR A 250 -15.41 8.32 10.86
C THR A 250 -15.05 7.26 9.82
N ALA A 251 -13.83 6.73 9.88
CA ALA A 251 -13.39 5.65 8.99
C ALA A 251 -14.18 4.38 9.23
N LYS A 252 -14.65 3.77 8.16
CA LYS A 252 -15.41 2.50 8.20
C LYS A 252 -14.88 1.55 7.13
N LEU A 253 -14.68 0.31 7.53
CA LEU A 253 -14.38 -0.79 6.63
C LEU A 253 -15.63 -1.66 6.48
N ARG A 254 -16.42 -1.39 5.45
CA ARG A 254 -17.70 -2.07 5.22
C ARG A 254 -17.60 -3.10 4.11
N SER A 255 -18.29 -4.23 4.25
CA SER A 255 -18.45 -5.20 3.17
C SER A 255 -19.33 -4.59 2.07
N VAL A 256 -18.89 -4.69 0.81
CA VAL A 256 -19.61 -4.15 -0.36
C VAL A 256 -19.98 -5.22 -1.35
N ALA A 257 -19.31 -6.37 -1.34
CA ALA A 257 -19.64 -7.49 -2.23
C ALA A 257 -19.09 -8.81 -1.67
N THR A 258 -19.70 -9.92 -2.11
CA THR A 258 -19.34 -11.28 -1.71
C THR A 258 -19.03 -12.10 -2.96
N TYR A 259 -17.85 -11.89 -3.52
CA TYR A 259 -17.33 -12.61 -4.68
C TYR A 259 -15.96 -13.18 -4.37
N ASN A 260 -15.66 -14.33 -4.99
CA ASN A 260 -14.33 -14.92 -4.87
C ASN A 260 -13.28 -14.07 -5.59
N TYR A 261 -12.10 -14.06 -5.02
CA TYR A 261 -10.96 -13.31 -5.52
C TYR A 261 -9.69 -14.18 -5.48
N ASN A 262 -8.90 -14.12 -6.53
CA ASN A 262 -7.59 -14.75 -6.55
C ASN A 262 -6.57 -13.83 -5.86
N LYS A 263 -6.18 -14.20 -4.64
CA LYS A 263 -5.26 -13.43 -3.78
C LYS A 263 -3.84 -13.26 -4.33
N ASP A 264 -3.46 -14.06 -5.32
CA ASP A 264 -2.10 -14.07 -5.87
C ASP A 264 -1.93 -13.07 -7.03
N ILE A 265 -3.05 -12.45 -7.47
CA ILE A 265 -3.08 -11.51 -8.58
C ILE A 265 -3.72 -10.19 -8.15
N PRO A 266 -3.01 -9.06 -8.25
CA PRO A 266 -3.59 -7.78 -7.88
C PRO A 266 -4.76 -7.40 -8.80
N PRO A 267 -5.81 -6.72 -8.28
CA PRO A 267 -6.85 -6.15 -9.09
C PRO A 267 -6.29 -5.01 -9.95
N ILE A 268 -6.87 -4.78 -11.11
CA ILE A 268 -6.46 -3.72 -12.04
C ILE A 268 -7.56 -2.68 -12.23
N SER A 269 -7.16 -1.42 -12.38
CA SER A 269 -8.07 -0.32 -12.68
C SER A 269 -8.19 -0.12 -14.18
N LEU A 270 -9.42 -0.10 -14.67
CA LEU A 270 -9.77 0.21 -16.05
C LEU A 270 -10.23 1.66 -16.23
N GLY A 271 -10.00 2.50 -15.24
CA GLY A 271 -10.46 3.89 -15.18
C GLY A 271 -11.70 4.02 -14.29
N THR A 272 -12.88 3.85 -14.84
CA THR A 272 -14.16 3.91 -14.10
C THR A 272 -14.56 2.58 -13.46
N THR A 273 -13.96 1.47 -13.89
CA THR A 273 -14.24 0.12 -13.40
C THR A 273 -12.95 -0.58 -12.95
N ILE A 274 -13.09 -1.67 -12.24
CA ILE A 274 -12.00 -2.51 -11.75
C ILE A 274 -12.19 -3.91 -12.31
N ALA A 275 -11.11 -4.56 -12.74
CA ALA A 275 -11.13 -5.96 -13.10
C ALA A 275 -10.28 -6.78 -12.14
N TYR A 276 -10.74 -7.99 -11.83
CA TYR A 276 -10.05 -8.94 -10.97
C TYR A 276 -10.39 -10.38 -11.37
N LEU A 277 -9.55 -11.31 -10.96
CA LEU A 277 -9.66 -12.72 -11.29
C LEU A 277 -10.19 -13.57 -10.13
N ASP A 278 -10.95 -14.61 -10.49
CA ASP A 278 -11.43 -15.67 -9.61
C ASP A 278 -10.94 -17.03 -10.16
N ASN A 279 -10.21 -17.78 -9.36
CA ASN A 279 -9.69 -19.12 -9.69
C ASN A 279 -10.43 -20.25 -8.94
N SER A 280 -11.57 -19.98 -8.34
CA SER A 280 -12.31 -20.99 -7.54
C SER A 280 -12.90 -22.13 -8.37
N GLY A 281 -13.10 -21.92 -9.66
CA GLY A 281 -13.69 -22.87 -10.59
C GLY A 281 -12.68 -23.81 -11.29
N LYS A 282 -13.19 -24.60 -12.24
CA LYS A 282 -12.35 -25.41 -13.15
C LYS A 282 -11.57 -24.52 -14.13
N PHE A 283 -12.10 -23.38 -14.46
CA PHE A 283 -11.49 -22.34 -15.29
C PHE A 283 -11.46 -21.02 -14.50
N SER A 284 -10.46 -20.22 -14.76
CA SER A 284 -10.41 -18.86 -14.20
C SER A 284 -11.51 -17.98 -14.79
N ARG A 285 -12.02 -17.06 -13.99
CA ARG A 285 -13.07 -16.10 -14.39
C ARG A 285 -12.56 -14.70 -14.18
N MET A 286 -12.92 -13.82 -15.10
CA MET A 286 -12.63 -12.40 -14.95
C MET A 286 -13.91 -11.65 -14.62
N ASN A 287 -13.90 -10.95 -13.50
CA ASN A 287 -14.98 -10.10 -13.03
C ASN A 287 -14.62 -8.65 -13.25
N GLN A 288 -15.59 -7.86 -13.65
CA GLN A 288 -15.52 -6.41 -13.72
C GLN A 288 -16.50 -5.82 -12.71
N MET A 289 -15.99 -4.96 -11.86
CA MET A 289 -16.77 -4.24 -10.85
C MET A 289 -16.91 -2.79 -11.29
N ALA A 290 -18.12 -2.30 -11.39
CA ALA A 290 -18.37 -0.89 -11.61
C ALA A 290 -18.07 -0.11 -10.33
N ASN A 291 -17.38 1.01 -10.52
CA ASN A 291 -17.08 1.92 -9.42
C ASN A 291 -18.38 2.63 -9.02
N THR A 292 -18.93 2.30 -7.87
CA THR A 292 -20.20 2.87 -7.42
C THR A 292 -20.01 4.14 -6.62
N ALA A 293 -21.04 4.98 -6.65
CA ALA A 293 -21.16 6.09 -5.69
C ALA A 293 -21.14 5.57 -4.24
N ARG A 294 -20.77 6.45 -3.30
CA ARG A 294 -20.52 6.18 -1.87
C ARG A 294 -21.48 5.23 -1.15
N GLU A 295 -22.71 5.08 -1.63
CA GLU A 295 -23.80 4.39 -0.89
C GLU A 295 -24.39 3.19 -1.64
N GLY A 296 -23.98 2.91 -2.88
CA GLY A 296 -24.54 1.82 -3.68
C GLY A 296 -23.73 0.53 -3.58
N GLU A 297 -24.42 -0.61 -3.73
CA GLU A 297 -23.74 -1.88 -3.99
C GLU A 297 -23.07 -1.84 -5.37
N PRO A 298 -21.80 -2.29 -5.49
CA PRO A 298 -21.15 -2.32 -6.78
C PRO A 298 -21.83 -3.31 -7.73
N SER A 299 -22.01 -2.91 -8.97
CA SER A 299 -22.42 -3.86 -10.01
C SER A 299 -21.24 -4.69 -10.45
N ILE A 300 -21.33 -6.01 -10.29
CA ILE A 300 -20.28 -6.94 -10.68
C ILE A 300 -20.77 -7.79 -11.85
N VAL A 301 -19.98 -7.81 -12.92
CA VAL A 301 -20.26 -8.56 -14.14
C VAL A 301 -19.09 -9.48 -14.45
N GLU A 302 -19.34 -10.76 -14.65
CA GLU A 302 -18.36 -11.70 -15.17
C GLU A 302 -18.20 -11.47 -16.69
N ILE A 303 -17.10 -10.82 -17.11
CA ILE A 303 -16.83 -10.52 -18.51
C ILE A 303 -16.33 -11.74 -19.30
N SER A 304 -15.82 -12.78 -18.61
CA SER A 304 -15.45 -14.05 -19.23
C SER A 304 -16.62 -15.02 -19.45
N LYS A 305 -17.84 -14.65 -19.05
CA LYS A 305 -19.03 -15.53 -19.10
C LYS A 305 -19.36 -16.05 -20.50
N LEU A 306 -19.07 -15.27 -21.54
CA LEU A 306 -19.29 -15.69 -22.93
C LEU A 306 -18.25 -16.68 -23.44
N VAL A 307 -17.11 -16.78 -22.76
CA VAL A 307 -15.98 -17.67 -23.13
C VAL A 307 -15.52 -18.48 -21.90
N PRO A 308 -16.39 -19.27 -21.29
CA PRO A 308 -16.18 -19.84 -19.95
C PRO A 308 -15.03 -20.85 -19.86
N THR A 309 -14.51 -21.33 -21.00
CA THR A 309 -13.41 -22.29 -21.06
C THR A 309 -12.11 -21.68 -21.60
N LEU A 310 -12.10 -20.36 -21.87
CA LEU A 310 -10.96 -19.69 -22.50
C LEU A 310 -9.77 -19.59 -21.55
N LEU A 311 -10.02 -19.14 -20.32
CA LEU A 311 -8.98 -18.88 -19.33
C LEU A 311 -8.67 -20.16 -18.55
N PRO A 312 -7.44 -20.72 -18.65
CA PRO A 312 -7.09 -21.90 -17.90
C PRO A 312 -7.14 -21.65 -16.39
N LYS A 313 -7.19 -22.71 -15.62
CA LYS A 313 -7.06 -22.63 -14.16
C LYS A 313 -5.66 -22.13 -13.77
N ASP A 314 -5.59 -21.48 -12.62
CA ASP A 314 -4.34 -21.02 -12.00
C ASP A 314 -3.59 -19.98 -12.86
N ILE A 315 -4.34 -19.06 -13.44
CA ILE A 315 -3.80 -17.81 -13.97
C ILE A 315 -3.13 -17.05 -12.83
N ASP A 316 -1.96 -16.48 -13.06
CA ASP A 316 -1.13 -15.79 -12.07
C ASP A 316 -0.56 -14.44 -12.56
N LEU A 317 -0.83 -14.06 -13.81
CA LEU A 317 -0.34 -12.82 -14.39
C LEU A 317 -1.47 -12.00 -15.01
N LEU A 318 -1.53 -10.72 -14.66
CA LEU A 318 -2.55 -9.77 -15.14
C LEU A 318 -1.93 -8.39 -15.31
N THR A 319 -2.15 -7.80 -16.46
CA THR A 319 -1.74 -6.40 -16.74
C THR A 319 -2.74 -5.74 -17.69
N ASN A 320 -2.75 -4.41 -17.75
CA ASN A 320 -3.66 -3.68 -18.65
C ASN A 320 -3.02 -2.41 -19.22
N SER A 321 -3.51 -2.00 -20.37
CA SER A 321 -3.34 -0.66 -20.92
C SER A 321 -4.69 0.04 -20.96
N ARG A 322 -4.80 1.19 -20.31
CA ARG A 322 -6.01 2.02 -20.35
C ARG A 322 -6.11 2.74 -21.69
N GLU A 323 -5.01 3.22 -22.20
CA GLU A 323 -4.90 3.95 -23.46
C GLU A 323 -5.38 3.06 -24.63
N ASN A 324 -4.96 1.81 -24.62
CA ASN A 324 -5.37 0.84 -25.64
C ASN A 324 -6.65 0.07 -25.29
N SER A 325 -7.27 0.34 -24.15
CA SER A 325 -8.48 -0.36 -23.67
C SER A 325 -8.32 -1.88 -23.74
N MET A 326 -7.23 -2.38 -23.19
CA MET A 326 -6.86 -3.79 -23.31
C MET A 326 -6.38 -4.37 -21.97
N ILE A 327 -6.76 -5.62 -21.72
CA ILE A 327 -6.30 -6.43 -20.61
C ILE A 327 -5.55 -7.62 -21.17
N LEU A 328 -4.36 -7.92 -20.62
CA LEU A 328 -3.58 -9.09 -20.96
C LEU A 328 -3.45 -10.00 -19.74
N ILE A 329 -3.67 -11.27 -19.96
CA ILE A 329 -3.76 -12.31 -18.93
C ILE A 329 -2.80 -13.42 -19.32
N GLY A 330 -1.96 -13.81 -18.39
CA GLY A 330 -0.95 -14.86 -18.61
C GLY A 330 -0.93 -15.89 -17.50
N LYS A 331 -0.25 -16.98 -17.78
CA LYS A 331 0.13 -17.99 -16.79
C LYS A 331 1.62 -18.25 -16.91
N THR A 332 2.33 -18.13 -15.79
CA THR A 332 3.77 -18.41 -15.72
C THR A 332 4.08 -19.81 -16.27
N GLY A 333 5.10 -19.89 -17.11
CA GLY A 333 5.53 -21.14 -17.74
C GLY A 333 4.69 -21.57 -18.95
N THR A 334 3.78 -20.73 -19.44
CA THR A 334 3.03 -20.99 -20.68
C THR A 334 3.36 -19.96 -21.75
N ASP A 335 3.23 -20.33 -23.00
CA ASP A 335 3.51 -19.51 -24.18
C ASP A 335 2.29 -18.77 -24.71
N THR A 336 1.19 -18.80 -23.97
CA THR A 336 -0.07 -18.19 -24.42
C THR A 336 -0.47 -17.05 -23.52
N VAL A 337 -0.73 -15.89 -24.12
CA VAL A 337 -1.32 -14.72 -23.48
C VAL A 337 -2.75 -14.55 -23.98
N PHE A 338 -3.68 -14.42 -23.06
CA PHE A 338 -5.07 -14.15 -23.35
C PHE A 338 -5.29 -12.65 -23.29
N GLY A 339 -5.97 -12.10 -24.27
CA GLY A 339 -6.27 -10.69 -24.34
C GLY A 339 -7.78 -10.43 -24.32
N TYR A 340 -8.15 -9.34 -23.68
CA TYR A 340 -9.50 -8.79 -23.72
C TYR A 340 -9.40 -7.33 -24.15
N LYS A 341 -9.95 -7.00 -25.31
CA LYS A 341 -10.01 -5.64 -25.82
C LYS A 341 -11.47 -5.15 -25.77
N TYR A 342 -11.65 -3.92 -25.33
CA TYR A 342 -12.98 -3.34 -25.16
C TYR A 342 -13.02 -1.90 -25.66
N LEU A 343 -14.18 -1.49 -26.17
CA LEU A 343 -14.49 -0.12 -26.47
C LEU A 343 -15.57 0.36 -25.51
N GLN A 344 -15.22 1.31 -24.67
CA GLN A 344 -16.14 1.90 -23.70
C GLN A 344 -16.52 3.31 -24.13
N VAL A 345 -17.81 3.60 -24.15
CA VAL A 345 -18.33 4.95 -24.40
C VAL A 345 -19.23 5.34 -23.23
N GLY A 346 -18.74 6.28 -22.42
CA GLY A 346 -19.34 6.57 -21.11
C GLY A 346 -19.29 5.35 -20.19
N ASP A 347 -20.41 4.97 -19.61
CA ASP A 347 -20.52 3.84 -18.68
C ASP A 347 -20.82 2.49 -19.36
N LYS A 348 -20.92 2.46 -20.68
CA LYS A 348 -21.32 1.25 -21.42
C LYS A 348 -20.20 0.73 -22.30
N THR A 349 -19.94 -0.57 -22.22
CA THR A 349 -19.10 -1.28 -23.17
C THR A 349 -19.86 -1.47 -24.48
N GLN A 350 -19.42 -0.81 -25.53
CA GLN A 350 -20.04 -0.86 -26.88
C GLN A 350 -19.60 -2.10 -27.64
N GLN A 351 -18.32 -2.43 -27.55
CA GLN A 351 -17.72 -3.57 -28.23
C GLN A 351 -16.68 -4.22 -27.33
N GLN A 352 -16.58 -5.54 -27.41
CA GLN A 352 -15.60 -6.32 -26.67
C GLN A 352 -15.21 -7.56 -27.45
N ALA A 353 -13.94 -7.94 -27.34
CA ALA A 353 -13.40 -9.11 -28.01
C ALA A 353 -12.34 -9.79 -27.14
N TRP A 354 -12.38 -11.11 -27.16
CA TRP A 354 -11.32 -11.95 -26.59
C TRP A 354 -10.43 -12.45 -27.69
N PHE A 355 -9.12 -12.48 -27.45
CA PHE A 355 -8.10 -12.98 -28.37
C PHE A 355 -7.01 -13.73 -27.63
N LYS A 356 -6.12 -14.40 -28.37
CA LYS A 356 -4.96 -15.09 -27.87
C LYS A 356 -3.73 -14.67 -28.66
N TRP A 357 -2.64 -14.44 -27.95
CA TRP A 357 -1.30 -14.38 -28.55
C TRP A 357 -0.54 -15.63 -28.16
N LYS A 358 0.19 -16.19 -29.10
CA LYS A 358 1.13 -17.25 -28.86
C LYS A 358 2.54 -16.70 -28.95
N LEU A 359 3.27 -16.78 -27.84
CA LEU A 359 4.64 -16.32 -27.74
C LEU A 359 5.60 -17.39 -28.25
N ASN A 360 6.82 -17.02 -28.61
CA ASN A 360 7.85 -17.96 -29.03
C ASN A 360 8.32 -18.85 -27.86
N ASN A 361 8.45 -18.25 -26.66
CA ASN A 361 8.88 -18.93 -25.45
C ASN A 361 7.84 -18.74 -24.34
N PRO A 362 7.76 -19.68 -23.38
CA PRO A 362 6.91 -19.48 -22.21
C PRO A 362 7.29 -18.25 -21.42
N LEU A 363 6.30 -17.54 -20.89
CA LEU A 363 6.52 -16.32 -20.13
C LEU A 363 6.74 -16.59 -18.64
N LEU A 364 7.60 -15.79 -18.01
CA LEU A 364 7.81 -15.73 -16.57
C LEU A 364 7.06 -14.57 -15.93
N TYR A 365 7.02 -13.44 -16.61
CA TYR A 365 6.36 -12.23 -16.13
C TYR A 365 5.98 -11.32 -17.29
N HIS A 366 4.96 -10.50 -17.12
CA HIS A 366 4.60 -9.48 -18.11
C HIS A 366 4.07 -8.18 -17.47
N PHE A 367 4.17 -7.10 -18.20
CA PHE A 367 3.66 -5.78 -17.81
C PHE A 367 3.53 -4.87 -19.02
N ILE A 368 2.76 -3.78 -18.87
CA ILE A 368 2.63 -2.74 -19.87
C ILE A 368 3.14 -1.44 -19.28
N ILE A 369 3.99 -0.75 -20.04
CA ILE A 369 4.43 0.61 -19.72
C ILE A 369 4.26 1.45 -20.98
N ASN A 370 3.54 2.55 -20.85
CA ASN A 370 3.16 3.41 -21.96
C ASN A 370 2.61 2.59 -23.12
N ASP A 371 2.42 2.61 -24.14
CA ASP A 371 1.86 1.78 -25.20
C ASP A 371 2.71 0.58 -25.64
N GLU A 372 3.52 0.05 -24.73
CA GLU A 372 4.39 -1.07 -25.01
C GLU A 372 4.18 -2.21 -24.01
N TYR A 373 3.90 -3.39 -24.53
CA TYR A 373 3.79 -4.63 -23.76
C TYR A 373 5.16 -5.29 -23.66
N PHE A 374 5.60 -5.56 -22.45
CA PHE A 374 6.84 -6.24 -22.13
C PHE A 374 6.54 -7.60 -21.53
N TYR A 375 7.29 -8.60 -21.92
CA TYR A 375 7.29 -9.90 -21.28
C TYR A 375 8.70 -10.46 -21.12
N LEU A 376 8.93 -11.07 -19.96
CA LEU A 376 10.15 -11.82 -19.66
C LEU A 376 9.87 -13.28 -19.98
N ASP A 377 10.67 -13.88 -20.82
CA ASP A 377 10.54 -15.29 -21.19
C ASP A 377 11.38 -16.24 -20.30
N THR A 378 11.19 -17.54 -20.46
CA THR A 378 11.95 -18.56 -19.72
C THR A 378 13.43 -18.61 -20.04
N ASP A 379 13.87 -18.00 -21.15
CA ASP A 379 15.28 -17.86 -21.54
C ASP A 379 15.91 -16.60 -20.92
N ASN A 380 15.17 -15.87 -20.08
CA ASN A 380 15.53 -14.62 -19.42
C ASN A 380 15.75 -13.44 -20.40
N PHE A 381 15.09 -13.46 -21.54
CA PHE A 381 15.03 -12.30 -22.43
C PHE A 381 13.81 -11.46 -22.14
N LEU A 382 14.01 -10.15 -22.05
CA LEU A 382 12.94 -9.19 -21.99
C LEU A 382 12.55 -8.81 -23.43
N GLN A 383 11.38 -9.22 -23.85
CA GLN A 383 10.78 -8.94 -25.14
C GLN A 383 9.81 -7.77 -25.04
N SER A 384 9.62 -7.04 -26.14
CA SER A 384 8.63 -5.96 -26.19
C SER A 384 7.80 -6.00 -27.46
N VAL A 385 6.54 -5.55 -27.34
CA VAL A 385 5.58 -5.42 -28.43
C VAL A 385 4.90 -4.07 -28.32
N LYS A 386 5.01 -3.23 -29.34
CA LYS A 386 4.28 -1.95 -29.39
C LYS A 386 2.80 -2.19 -29.62
N LEU A 387 1.95 -1.53 -28.81
CA LEU A 387 0.50 -1.63 -28.87
C LEU A 387 -0.15 -0.48 -29.66
N ILE A 388 0.65 0.35 -30.28
CA ILE A 388 0.20 1.55 -30.98
C ILE A 388 -0.54 1.13 -32.26
N GLN A 389 -1.71 1.66 -32.46
CA GLN A 389 -2.33 1.73 -33.77
C GLN A 389 -1.68 2.92 -34.49
N SER A 390 -0.75 2.64 -35.39
CA SER A 390 -0.12 3.67 -36.21
C SER A 390 -0.84 3.75 -37.54
N ASP A 391 -1.22 4.96 -37.94
CA ASP A 391 -1.62 5.24 -39.31
C ASP A 391 -0.39 5.30 -40.24
N ASP A 392 0.82 5.32 -39.65
CA ASP A 392 2.09 5.33 -40.34
C ASP A 392 2.56 3.89 -40.55
N ASP A 393 1.87 3.19 -41.40
CA ASP A 393 2.17 1.81 -41.69
C ASP A 393 3.11 1.68 -42.87
N SER A 394 4.34 1.49 -42.54
CA SER A 394 5.34 0.94 -43.44
C SER A 394 4.98 -0.42 -44.08
N PHE A 395 3.82 -0.98 -43.74
CA PHE A 395 3.34 -2.26 -44.26
C PHE A 395 2.50 -2.16 -45.53
N VAL A 396 1.87 -1.02 -45.74
CA VAL A 396 1.06 -0.78 -46.95
C VAL A 396 1.29 0.66 -47.37
N GLU A 397 2.36 0.92 -48.03
CA GLU A 397 2.68 2.24 -48.64
C GLU A 397 1.75 2.62 -49.79
N THR A 398 0.64 1.96 -49.97
CA THR A 398 -0.33 2.35 -50.99
C THR A 398 -1.46 3.11 -50.33
N SER A 399 -1.66 4.34 -50.75
CA SER A 399 -2.77 5.25 -50.42
C SER A 399 -4.18 4.67 -50.63
N GLU A 400 -4.30 3.40 -50.92
CA GLU A 400 -5.54 2.69 -51.27
C GLU A 400 -5.87 1.52 -50.35
N ALA A 401 -5.10 1.26 -49.28
CA ALA A 401 -5.45 0.21 -48.33
C ALA A 401 -6.66 0.62 -47.49
N LEU A 402 -7.78 -0.03 -47.74
CA LEU A 402 -9.05 0.21 -47.07
C LEU A 402 -9.17 -0.47 -45.69
N PHE A 403 -8.12 -1.17 -45.21
CA PHE A 403 -8.12 -1.89 -43.94
C PHE A 403 -6.71 -2.06 -43.41
N GLN A 404 -6.61 -2.07 -42.08
CA GLN A 404 -5.35 -2.36 -41.38
C GLN A 404 -5.15 -3.88 -41.27
N ILE A 405 -3.93 -4.34 -41.60
CA ILE A 405 -3.56 -5.74 -41.42
C ILE A 405 -2.74 -5.85 -40.14
N HIS A 406 -3.27 -6.57 -39.17
CA HIS A 406 -2.55 -6.91 -37.97
C HIS A 406 -1.83 -8.24 -38.15
N LEU A 407 -0.51 -8.25 -38.19
CA LEU A 407 0.33 -9.44 -38.36
C LEU A 407 1.04 -9.75 -37.05
N ASP A 408 1.04 -11.03 -36.68
CA ASP A 408 1.81 -11.52 -35.51
C ASP A 408 3.31 -11.45 -35.78
N ASN A 409 3.69 -11.60 -37.04
CA ASN A 409 5.09 -11.49 -37.48
C ASN A 409 5.16 -11.17 -38.97
N HIS A 410 6.26 -10.54 -39.43
CA HIS A 410 6.47 -10.25 -40.81
C HIS A 410 7.94 -10.40 -41.19
N THR A 411 8.17 -10.64 -42.44
CA THR A 411 9.52 -10.64 -43.05
C THR A 411 9.42 -10.32 -44.52
N THR A 412 10.46 -9.68 -45.03
CA THR A 412 10.60 -9.45 -46.48
C THR A 412 11.35 -10.63 -47.07
N VAL A 413 10.74 -11.26 -48.06
CA VAL A 413 11.36 -12.34 -48.82
C VAL A 413 11.58 -11.88 -50.25
N SER A 414 12.78 -12.06 -50.75
CA SER A 414 13.10 -11.82 -52.17
C SER A 414 13.02 -13.13 -52.95
N GLY A 415 12.12 -13.16 -53.93
CA GLY A 415 12.00 -14.26 -54.88
C GLY A 415 11.25 -15.47 -54.40
N GLY A 416 10.03 -15.68 -54.91
CA GLY A 416 9.31 -16.93 -54.81
C GLY A 416 9.44 -17.70 -56.11
N GLY A 417 9.95 -18.91 -56.06
CA GLY A 417 9.98 -19.81 -57.25
C GLY A 417 8.65 -20.59 -57.35
N TYR A 418 7.83 -20.22 -58.33
CA TYR A 418 6.63 -21.02 -58.66
C TYR A 418 7.00 -22.22 -59.53
N ASN A 419 6.58 -23.40 -59.13
CA ASN A 419 6.72 -24.64 -59.87
C ASN A 419 5.39 -25.04 -60.51
N GLU A 420 5.31 -24.90 -61.83
CA GLU A 420 4.06 -25.20 -62.57
C GLU A 420 3.64 -26.66 -62.48
N THR A 421 4.58 -27.59 -62.24
CA THR A 421 4.26 -29.04 -62.17
C THR A 421 3.62 -29.37 -60.80
N THR A 422 4.02 -28.70 -59.73
CA THR A 422 3.52 -28.97 -58.37
C THR A 422 2.47 -27.98 -57.92
N GLY A 423 2.31 -26.86 -58.63
CA GLY A 423 1.45 -25.78 -58.26
C GLY A 423 1.87 -25.04 -56.99
N LEU A 424 3.13 -25.20 -56.55
CA LEU A 424 3.65 -24.64 -55.29
C LEU A 424 4.59 -23.46 -55.55
N THR A 425 4.47 -22.44 -54.73
CA THR A 425 5.46 -21.35 -54.64
C THR A 425 6.34 -21.60 -53.43
N THR A 426 7.66 -21.67 -53.62
CA THR A 426 8.62 -21.90 -52.54
C THR A 426 9.37 -20.60 -52.22
N PHE A 427 9.30 -20.18 -50.96
CA PHE A 427 10.10 -19.08 -50.41
C PHE A 427 11.25 -19.64 -49.60
N SER A 428 12.46 -19.12 -49.81
CA SER A 428 13.65 -19.49 -49.02
C SER A 428 13.98 -18.39 -48.00
N ASN A 429 14.66 -18.77 -46.92
CA ASN A 429 15.13 -17.88 -45.85
C ASN A 429 14.04 -17.25 -44.92
N VAL A 430 12.98 -17.98 -44.66
CA VAL A 430 11.98 -17.58 -43.68
C VAL A 430 12.32 -18.24 -42.35
N SER A 431 13.37 -17.74 -41.66
CA SER A 431 13.98 -18.41 -40.49
C SER A 431 13.04 -18.55 -39.28
N TRP A 432 12.09 -17.67 -39.12
CA TRP A 432 11.13 -17.75 -38.01
C TRP A 432 10.04 -18.84 -38.19
N LEU A 433 9.84 -19.34 -39.43
CA LEU A 433 8.97 -20.47 -39.69
C LEU A 433 9.60 -21.83 -39.40
N SER A 434 10.93 -21.88 -39.24
CA SER A 434 11.64 -23.16 -39.04
C SER A 434 11.26 -23.91 -37.75
N ASN A 435 10.68 -23.23 -36.78
CA ASN A 435 10.24 -23.81 -35.49
C ASN A 435 8.72 -24.08 -35.42
N VAL A 436 8.01 -23.86 -36.52
CA VAL A 436 6.56 -24.03 -36.55
C VAL A 436 6.23 -25.48 -36.91
N THR A 437 5.76 -26.25 -35.95
CA THR A 437 5.42 -27.67 -36.11
C THR A 437 3.95 -27.95 -36.35
N THR A 438 3.10 -26.91 -36.47
CA THR A 438 1.65 -27.12 -36.63
C THR A 438 1.05 -26.33 -37.82
N PRO A 439 0.13 -26.96 -38.56
CA PRO A 439 -0.38 -26.46 -39.85
C PRO A 439 -1.44 -25.38 -39.76
N ASN A 440 -1.42 -24.48 -38.78
CA ASN A 440 -2.50 -23.52 -38.54
C ASN A 440 -2.12 -22.06 -38.79
N TYR A 441 -1.12 -21.82 -39.65
CA TYR A 441 -0.73 -20.45 -40.01
C TYR A 441 -1.32 -20.07 -41.37
N LYS A 442 -1.82 -18.86 -41.46
CA LYS A 442 -2.19 -18.24 -42.72
C LYS A 442 -1.10 -17.27 -43.13
N LEU A 443 -0.55 -17.45 -44.31
CA LEU A 443 0.37 -16.50 -44.90
C LEU A 443 -0.42 -15.45 -45.66
N VAL A 444 -0.18 -14.18 -45.32
CA VAL A 444 -0.66 -13.07 -46.13
C VAL A 444 0.50 -12.57 -46.96
N ILE A 445 0.39 -12.65 -48.25
CA ILE A 445 1.37 -12.14 -49.18
C ILE A 445 0.88 -10.77 -49.68
N ILE A 446 1.66 -9.75 -49.44
CA ILE A 446 1.44 -8.41 -49.95
C ILE A 446 2.49 -8.21 -51.07
N ASP A 447 2.05 -7.98 -52.29
CA ASP A 447 2.94 -7.72 -53.40
C ASP A 447 3.29 -6.23 -53.43
N GLU A 448 4.56 -5.88 -53.15
CA GLU A 448 5.06 -4.51 -53.08
C GLU A 448 5.41 -3.92 -54.46
N GLY A 449 4.95 -4.48 -55.54
CA GLY A 449 5.07 -3.84 -56.83
C GLY A 449 5.93 -4.54 -57.88
N GLY A 450 5.35 -5.52 -58.51
CA GLY A 450 5.73 -5.88 -59.87
C GLY A 450 5.02 -4.99 -60.90
N THR A 451 5.60 -4.71 -62.02
CA THR A 451 4.88 -4.06 -63.14
C THR A 451 4.20 -5.13 -64.03
N PRO A 452 2.87 -5.08 -64.17
CA PRO A 452 1.96 -4.09 -63.63
C PRO A 452 1.54 -4.37 -62.18
N ALA A 453 1.46 -3.32 -61.36
CA ALA A 453 0.88 -3.42 -60.01
C ALA A 453 -0.51 -4.04 -60.08
N PRO A 454 -0.89 -4.92 -59.16
CA PRO A 454 -2.26 -5.41 -59.10
C PRO A 454 -3.20 -4.22 -58.93
N THR A 455 -4.13 -4.06 -59.86
CA THR A 455 -5.06 -2.92 -59.93
C THR A 455 -6.16 -3.02 -58.85
N ASP A 456 -6.16 -4.04 -58.02
CA ASP A 456 -7.24 -4.35 -57.07
C ASP A 456 -6.87 -4.27 -55.60
N GLY A 457 -5.62 -3.98 -55.24
CA GLY A 457 -5.20 -3.79 -53.82
C GLY A 457 -5.58 -4.93 -52.85
N GLN A 458 -5.89 -6.12 -53.39
CA GLN A 458 -6.37 -7.22 -52.53
C GLN A 458 -5.20 -8.02 -51.94
N ALA A 459 -5.18 -8.14 -50.65
CA ALA A 459 -4.32 -9.09 -49.98
C ALA A 459 -4.74 -10.52 -50.32
N ARG A 460 -3.80 -11.34 -50.82
CA ARG A 460 -4.07 -12.74 -51.18
C ARG A 460 -3.65 -13.63 -50.02
N TYR A 461 -4.55 -14.48 -49.58
CA TYR A 461 -4.31 -15.46 -48.53
C TYR A 461 -3.85 -16.77 -49.16
N ALA A 462 -2.78 -17.33 -48.63
CA ALA A 462 -2.33 -18.68 -48.95
C ALA A 462 -2.29 -19.50 -47.65
N GLU A 463 -2.75 -20.75 -47.71
CA GLU A 463 -2.53 -21.71 -46.63
C GLU A 463 -1.13 -22.28 -46.76
N CYS A 464 -0.35 -22.22 -45.67
CA CYS A 464 0.92 -22.90 -45.59
C CYS A 464 0.70 -24.39 -45.24
N THR A 465 1.21 -25.28 -46.05
CA THR A 465 1.23 -26.71 -45.78
C THR A 465 2.57 -27.17 -45.24
#